data_98e3229b727905c4b7b52ad78e075c30
#
_entry.id   98e3229b727905c4b7b52ad78e075c30
#
_cell.length_a   1.000
_cell.length_b   1.000
_cell.length_c   1.000
_cell.angle_alpha   90.00
_cell.angle_beta   90.00
_cell.angle_gamma   90.00
#
_symmetry.space_group_name_H-M   'P 1'
#
loop_
_entity.id
_entity.type
_entity.pdbx_description
1 polymer ?
#
loop_
_entity_poly.entity_id
_entity_poly.type
_entity_poly.pdbx_seq_one_letter_code
_entity_poly.pdbx_strand_id
1 'polypeptide(L)'
;MNKKVLITGSNRGIGREIAITLTREGFDVVLHYAKNFDAAKNTQAEIKKTGKSCDILQFDISNREQCKEVLEKYISENGSFYGVILNAGVNKDNVFPAMEDAEWDDVINTNLNGFYNVLKPVVLPMIQARIKGRIITVTSVSGITGNRGQTNYSASKAGIIGATKSLALELAKREITVNSIAPGVIETDMTKDLPKEEVLKLIPMKRFGKADEVASLAAYLMSEKSSYITGQVISVNGGLC
;
A
#
# COMPACT_ATOMS: atom_id res chain seq x y z
N MET A 1 16.31 8.98 -15.89
CA MET A 1 15.71 7.62 -15.70
C MET A 1 14.25 7.80 -15.34
N ASN A 2 13.36 7.08 -15.99
CA ASN A 2 11.95 7.08 -15.62
C ASN A 2 11.79 6.48 -14.21
N LYS A 3 11.10 7.20 -13.33
CA LYS A 3 10.86 6.76 -11.95
C LYS A 3 9.66 5.79 -11.95
N LYS A 4 9.94 4.49 -12.04
CA LYS A 4 8.92 3.44 -12.09
C LYS A 4 8.48 3.03 -10.69
N VAL A 5 7.17 3.01 -10.41
CA VAL A 5 6.59 2.71 -9.10
C VAL A 5 5.62 1.54 -9.20
N LEU A 6 5.89 0.47 -8.44
CA LEU A 6 4.95 -0.65 -8.25
C LEU A 6 3.92 -0.29 -7.18
N ILE A 7 2.63 -0.52 -7.46
CA ILE A 7 1.55 -0.28 -6.49
C ILE A 7 0.73 -1.55 -6.35
N THR A 8 0.81 -2.22 -5.20
CA THR A 8 0.02 -3.43 -4.97
C THR A 8 -1.45 -3.10 -4.70
N GLY A 9 -2.38 -3.90 -5.25
CA GLY A 9 -3.81 -3.68 -5.09
C GLY A 9 -4.31 -2.38 -5.73
N SER A 10 -3.73 -2.00 -6.88
CA SER A 10 -4.03 -0.74 -7.58
C SER A 10 -5.20 -0.82 -8.58
N ASN A 11 -5.95 -1.90 -8.53
CA ASN A 11 -7.12 -2.09 -9.37
C ASN A 11 -8.39 -1.38 -8.86
N ARG A 12 -8.42 -0.92 -7.60
CA ARG A 12 -9.55 -0.20 -7.00
C ARG A 12 -9.15 0.66 -5.79
N GLY A 13 -10.08 1.44 -5.28
CA GLY A 13 -9.98 2.18 -4.00
C GLY A 13 -8.74 3.06 -3.92
N ILE A 14 -8.09 3.06 -2.75
CA ILE A 14 -6.91 3.87 -2.47
C ILE A 14 -5.76 3.58 -3.44
N GLY A 15 -5.48 2.30 -3.72
CA GLY A 15 -4.38 1.93 -4.62
C GLY A 15 -4.57 2.43 -6.05
N ARG A 16 -5.81 2.41 -6.55
CA ARG A 16 -6.17 3.01 -7.86
C ARG A 16 -5.91 4.51 -7.88
N GLU A 17 -6.37 5.23 -6.86
CA GLU A 17 -6.21 6.68 -6.81
C GLU A 17 -4.74 7.08 -6.67
N ILE A 18 -3.96 6.33 -5.88
CA ILE A 18 -2.51 6.51 -5.80
C ILE A 18 -1.87 6.34 -7.19
N ALA A 19 -2.24 5.31 -7.95
CA ALA A 19 -1.68 5.07 -9.28
C ALA A 19 -1.97 6.23 -10.25
N ILE A 20 -3.21 6.72 -10.26
CA ILE A 20 -3.63 7.85 -11.10
C ILE A 20 -2.88 9.13 -10.69
N THR A 21 -2.81 9.40 -9.38
CA THR A 21 -2.13 10.60 -8.84
C THR A 21 -0.65 10.59 -9.17
N LEU A 22 0.05 9.46 -8.94
CA LEU A 22 1.48 9.35 -9.28
C LEU A 22 1.74 9.52 -10.77
N THR A 23 0.84 9.03 -11.61
CA THR A 23 0.98 9.22 -13.07
C THR A 23 0.87 10.69 -13.46
N ARG A 24 -0.02 11.46 -12.83
CA ARG A 24 -0.14 12.91 -13.02
C ARG A 24 1.09 13.66 -12.54
N GLU A 25 1.75 13.18 -11.48
CA GLU A 25 3.01 13.71 -10.96
C GLU A 25 4.24 13.26 -11.77
N GLY A 26 4.03 12.55 -12.88
CA GLY A 26 5.08 12.22 -13.85
C GLY A 26 5.79 10.88 -13.62
N PHE A 27 5.38 10.08 -12.62
CA PHE A 27 5.90 8.74 -12.41
C PHE A 27 5.37 7.76 -13.46
N ASP A 28 6.20 6.77 -13.81
CA ASP A 28 5.72 5.58 -14.51
C ASP A 28 5.20 4.58 -13.49
N VAL A 29 3.99 4.07 -13.65
CA VAL A 29 3.38 3.17 -12.68
C VAL A 29 3.26 1.75 -13.22
N VAL A 30 3.40 0.79 -12.32
CA VAL A 30 3.12 -0.61 -12.55
C VAL A 30 1.98 -1.01 -11.65
N LEU A 31 0.85 -1.32 -12.28
CA LEU A 31 -0.36 -1.75 -11.58
C LEU A 31 -0.23 -3.22 -11.17
N HIS A 32 -0.83 -3.57 -10.05
CA HIS A 32 -0.92 -4.94 -9.60
C HIS A 32 -2.34 -5.29 -9.18
N TYR A 33 -2.74 -6.52 -9.49
CA TYR A 33 -3.97 -7.15 -9.03
C TYR A 33 -3.74 -8.64 -8.74
N ALA A 34 -4.60 -9.24 -7.89
CA ALA A 34 -4.58 -10.69 -7.65
C ALA A 34 -5.64 -11.41 -8.50
N LYS A 35 -6.91 -10.95 -8.47
CA LYS A 35 -8.05 -11.67 -9.05
C LYS A 35 -8.82 -10.89 -10.11
N ASN A 36 -9.01 -9.60 -9.98
CA ASN A 36 -9.89 -8.81 -10.83
C ASN A 36 -9.12 -8.06 -11.92
N PHE A 37 -8.94 -8.70 -13.06
CA PHE A 37 -8.24 -8.13 -14.22
C PHE A 37 -9.00 -6.96 -14.86
N ASP A 38 -10.32 -7.04 -14.96
CA ASP A 38 -11.10 -5.97 -15.58
C ASP A 38 -11.01 -4.66 -14.81
N ALA A 39 -11.01 -4.71 -13.48
CA ALA A 39 -10.78 -3.54 -12.65
C ALA A 39 -9.37 -2.96 -12.86
N ALA A 40 -8.34 -3.78 -13.05
CA ALA A 40 -7.00 -3.31 -13.36
C ALA A 40 -6.93 -2.67 -14.75
N LYS A 41 -7.60 -3.24 -15.75
CA LYS A 41 -7.74 -2.64 -17.09
C LYS A 41 -8.48 -1.31 -17.06
N ASN A 42 -9.51 -1.17 -16.25
CA ASN A 42 -10.23 0.09 -16.09
C ASN A 42 -9.31 1.16 -15.50
N THR A 43 -8.50 0.82 -14.50
CA THR A 43 -7.48 1.73 -13.95
C THR A 43 -6.44 2.11 -15.02
N GLN A 44 -5.97 1.13 -15.81
CA GLN A 44 -5.05 1.38 -16.92
C GLN A 44 -5.65 2.33 -17.97
N ALA A 45 -6.93 2.16 -18.28
CA ALA A 45 -7.63 3.04 -19.23
C ALA A 45 -7.70 4.49 -18.73
N GLU A 46 -7.91 4.70 -17.42
CA GLU A 46 -7.87 6.04 -16.82
C GLU A 46 -6.45 6.66 -16.92
N ILE A 47 -5.43 5.87 -16.65
CA ILE A 47 -4.04 6.33 -16.78
C ILE A 47 -3.74 6.71 -18.22
N LYS A 48 -4.18 5.94 -19.20
CA LYS A 48 -3.98 6.26 -20.63
C LYS A 48 -4.58 7.61 -21.03
N LYS A 49 -5.65 8.08 -20.39
CA LYS A 49 -6.21 9.42 -20.61
C LYS A 49 -5.24 10.56 -20.24
N THR A 50 -4.25 10.29 -19.40
CA THR A 50 -3.20 11.26 -19.06
C THR A 50 -2.05 11.32 -20.08
N GLY A 51 -2.11 10.53 -21.14
CA GLY A 51 -1.05 10.38 -22.14
C GLY A 51 0.09 9.46 -21.71
N LYS A 52 -0.04 8.79 -20.55
CA LYS A 52 0.93 7.82 -20.03
C LYS A 52 0.49 6.38 -20.29
N SER A 53 1.44 5.46 -20.30
CA SER A 53 1.19 4.02 -20.28
C SER A 53 1.61 3.44 -18.92
N CYS A 54 1.06 2.28 -18.58
CA CYS A 54 1.49 1.54 -17.41
C CYS A 54 1.38 0.04 -17.67
N ASP A 55 2.28 -0.70 -17.05
CA ASP A 55 2.24 -2.16 -17.05
C ASP A 55 1.26 -2.67 -16.00
N ILE A 56 0.82 -3.91 -16.17
CA ILE A 56 -0.04 -4.60 -15.21
C ILE A 56 0.62 -5.94 -14.86
N LEU A 57 0.80 -6.19 -13.57
CA LEU A 57 1.29 -7.47 -13.04
C LEU A 57 0.19 -8.20 -12.28
N GLN A 58 0.14 -9.51 -12.46
CA GLN A 58 -0.77 -10.38 -11.73
C GLN A 58 0.03 -11.32 -10.83
N PHE A 59 -0.22 -11.26 -9.53
CA PHE A 59 0.24 -12.24 -8.55
C PHE A 59 -0.57 -12.14 -7.26
N ASP A 60 -0.54 -13.19 -6.44
CA ASP A 60 -1.10 -13.15 -5.09
C ASP A 60 0.03 -12.82 -4.10
N ILE A 61 -0.11 -11.70 -3.38
CA ILE A 61 0.92 -11.25 -2.42
C ILE A 61 1.09 -12.22 -1.24
N SER A 62 0.12 -13.08 -0.94
CA SER A 62 0.24 -14.14 0.05
C SER A 62 1.10 -15.30 -0.43
N ASN A 63 1.27 -15.47 -1.75
CA ASN A 63 2.05 -16.52 -2.37
C ASN A 63 3.49 -16.05 -2.64
N ARG A 64 4.43 -16.49 -1.81
CA ARG A 64 5.83 -16.07 -1.85
C ARG A 64 6.54 -16.41 -3.16
N GLU A 65 6.34 -17.61 -3.66
CA GLU A 65 6.98 -18.06 -4.90
C GLU A 65 6.47 -17.27 -6.10
N GLN A 66 5.17 -17.04 -6.17
CA GLN A 66 4.59 -16.24 -7.24
C GLN A 66 5.09 -14.79 -7.21
N CYS A 67 5.15 -14.17 -6.02
CA CYS A 67 5.74 -12.83 -5.87
C CYS A 67 7.18 -12.79 -6.39
N LYS A 68 7.99 -13.75 -5.99
CA LYS A 68 9.40 -13.85 -6.39
C LYS A 68 9.51 -13.98 -7.90
N GLU A 69 8.86 -14.98 -8.50
CA GLU A 69 8.94 -15.26 -9.93
C GLU A 69 8.54 -14.06 -10.78
N VAL A 70 7.36 -13.47 -10.50
CA VAL A 70 6.84 -12.37 -11.29
C VAL A 70 7.69 -11.11 -11.15
N LEU A 71 8.11 -10.78 -9.93
CA LEU A 71 8.86 -9.54 -9.68
C LEU A 71 10.31 -9.65 -10.15
N GLU A 72 10.99 -10.78 -9.94
CA GLU A 72 12.35 -11.00 -10.46
C GLU A 72 12.36 -10.97 -12.00
N LYS A 73 11.40 -11.63 -12.65
CA LYS A 73 11.26 -11.58 -14.11
C LYS A 73 11.05 -10.15 -14.60
N TYR A 74 10.10 -9.42 -13.99
CA TYR A 74 9.83 -8.04 -14.38
C TYR A 74 11.06 -7.14 -14.23
N ILE A 75 11.77 -7.27 -13.11
CA ILE A 75 12.99 -6.48 -12.85
C ILE A 75 14.10 -6.81 -13.83
N SER A 76 14.27 -8.08 -14.20
CA SER A 76 15.30 -8.50 -15.18
C SER A 76 15.06 -7.91 -16.56
N GLU A 77 13.80 -7.77 -16.96
CA GLU A 77 13.41 -7.24 -18.27
C GLU A 77 13.31 -5.70 -18.33
N ASN A 78 12.98 -5.06 -17.21
CA ASN A 78 12.57 -3.66 -17.14
C ASN A 78 13.41 -2.78 -16.20
N GLY A 79 14.38 -3.38 -15.50
CA GLY A 79 15.17 -2.71 -14.47
C GLY A 79 14.43 -2.55 -13.13
N SER A 80 15.15 -2.06 -12.14
CA SER A 80 14.65 -1.91 -10.76
C SER A 80 13.58 -0.84 -10.65
N PHE A 81 12.66 -1.03 -9.71
CA PHE A 81 11.68 0.00 -9.34
C PHE A 81 12.37 1.16 -8.62
N TYR A 82 11.92 2.39 -8.90
CA TYR A 82 12.23 3.56 -8.09
C TYR A 82 11.44 3.55 -6.78
N GLY A 83 10.20 3.09 -6.83
CA GLY A 83 9.35 3.06 -5.66
C GLY A 83 8.45 1.83 -5.60
N VAL A 84 8.03 1.50 -4.38
CA VAL A 84 7.05 0.45 -4.11
C VAL A 84 6.02 0.97 -3.12
N ILE A 85 4.74 0.80 -3.45
CA ILE A 85 3.63 1.08 -2.53
C ILE A 85 2.90 -0.22 -2.21
N LEU A 86 3.02 -0.65 -0.96
CA LEU A 86 2.33 -1.81 -0.43
C LEU A 86 0.96 -1.40 0.08
N ASN A 87 -0.03 -1.45 -0.80
CA ASN A 87 -1.41 -1.06 -0.50
C ASN A 87 -2.35 -2.27 -0.43
N ALA A 88 -2.07 -3.36 -1.15
CA ALA A 88 -2.92 -4.55 -1.11
C ALA A 88 -3.09 -5.09 0.31
N GLY A 89 -4.31 -5.47 0.64
CA GLY A 89 -4.65 -6.05 1.93
C GLY A 89 -6.11 -6.47 1.98
N VAL A 90 -6.41 -7.31 2.95
CA VAL A 90 -7.76 -7.81 3.25
C VAL A 90 -8.08 -7.60 4.72
N ASN A 91 -9.38 -7.53 5.03
CA ASN A 91 -9.90 -7.62 6.39
C ASN A 91 -10.89 -8.79 6.47
N LYS A 92 -10.97 -9.38 7.65
CA LYS A 92 -11.94 -10.40 8.05
C LYS A 92 -12.32 -10.07 9.48
N ASP A 93 -13.37 -9.25 9.59
CA ASP A 93 -13.78 -8.69 10.88
C ASP A 93 -14.64 -9.70 11.64
N ASN A 94 -14.20 -10.07 12.82
CA ASN A 94 -14.96 -10.91 13.75
C ASN A 94 -14.49 -10.66 15.19
N VAL A 95 -15.36 -10.88 16.19
CA VAL A 95 -14.95 -10.81 17.59
C VAL A 95 -14.03 -12.00 17.92
N PHE A 96 -12.99 -11.76 18.71
CA PHE A 96 -11.92 -12.74 18.92
C PHE A 96 -12.41 -14.16 19.32
N PRO A 97 -13.40 -14.34 20.22
CA PRO A 97 -13.89 -15.69 20.56
C PRO A 97 -14.61 -16.43 19.43
N ALA A 98 -15.05 -15.70 18.38
CA ALA A 98 -15.76 -16.27 17.23
C ALA A 98 -14.94 -16.21 15.94
N MET A 99 -13.72 -15.68 16.02
CA MET A 99 -12.83 -15.59 14.86
C MET A 99 -12.33 -16.99 14.48
N GLU A 100 -12.56 -17.38 13.23
CA GLU A 100 -12.07 -18.64 12.71
C GLU A 100 -10.57 -18.58 12.38
N ASP A 101 -9.87 -19.70 12.50
CA ASP A 101 -8.43 -19.79 12.16
C ASP A 101 -8.15 -19.30 10.75
N ALA A 102 -9.00 -19.63 9.77
CA ALA A 102 -8.89 -19.16 8.41
C ALA A 102 -9.03 -17.64 8.26
N GLU A 103 -9.85 -16.99 9.09
CA GLU A 103 -9.98 -15.52 9.08
C GLU A 103 -8.71 -14.84 9.60
N TRP A 104 -8.09 -15.44 10.60
CA TRP A 104 -6.80 -15.01 11.13
C TRP A 104 -5.69 -15.20 10.09
N ASP A 105 -5.56 -16.42 9.58
CA ASP A 105 -4.49 -16.80 8.64
C ASP A 105 -4.55 -16.01 7.33
N ASP A 106 -5.73 -15.86 6.75
CA ASP A 106 -5.93 -15.06 5.52
C ASP A 106 -5.42 -13.63 5.69
N VAL A 107 -5.75 -13.00 6.81
CA VAL A 107 -5.36 -11.60 7.07
C VAL A 107 -3.86 -11.49 7.32
N ILE A 108 -3.29 -12.36 8.16
CA ILE A 108 -1.84 -12.35 8.44
C ILE A 108 -1.04 -12.68 7.18
N ASN A 109 -1.43 -13.71 6.45
CA ASN A 109 -0.71 -14.14 5.26
C ASN A 109 -0.77 -13.09 4.14
N THR A 110 -1.93 -12.48 3.92
CA THR A 110 -2.07 -11.47 2.88
C THR A 110 -1.38 -10.16 3.30
N ASN A 111 -1.68 -9.64 4.47
CA ASN A 111 -1.22 -8.31 4.85
C ASN A 111 0.24 -8.32 5.31
N LEU A 112 0.58 -9.13 6.32
CA LEU A 112 1.90 -9.09 6.96
C LEU A 112 2.94 -9.88 6.17
N ASN A 113 2.65 -11.13 5.79
CA ASN A 113 3.57 -11.90 4.97
C ASN A 113 3.70 -11.29 3.57
N GLY A 114 2.63 -10.68 3.03
CA GLY A 114 2.66 -9.93 1.77
C GLY A 114 3.68 -8.79 1.75
N PHE A 115 3.88 -8.08 2.88
CA PHE A 115 4.96 -7.10 3.01
C PHE A 115 6.32 -7.72 2.67
N TYR A 116 6.65 -8.84 3.31
CA TYR A 116 7.92 -9.54 3.07
C TYR A 116 8.01 -10.09 1.65
N ASN A 117 6.96 -10.77 1.19
CA ASN A 117 6.92 -11.46 -0.10
C ASN A 117 7.17 -10.51 -1.27
N VAL A 118 6.59 -9.30 -1.21
CA VAL A 118 6.75 -8.29 -2.26
C VAL A 118 8.11 -7.58 -2.15
N LEU A 119 8.56 -7.20 -0.95
CA LEU A 119 9.78 -6.41 -0.81
C LEU A 119 11.05 -7.24 -0.97
N LYS A 120 11.04 -8.51 -0.59
CA LYS A 120 12.21 -9.39 -0.65
C LYS A 120 12.88 -9.44 -2.04
N PRO A 121 12.17 -9.66 -3.14
CA PRO A 121 12.76 -9.66 -4.48
C PRO A 121 13.10 -8.26 -5.00
N VAL A 122 12.56 -7.18 -4.42
CA VAL A 122 12.68 -5.82 -4.95
C VAL A 122 13.80 -5.01 -4.30
N VAL A 123 14.00 -5.15 -2.98
CA VAL A 123 14.91 -4.27 -2.22
C VAL A 123 16.37 -4.43 -2.64
N LEU A 124 16.86 -5.66 -2.83
CA LEU A 124 18.25 -5.88 -3.23
C LEU A 124 18.57 -5.28 -4.61
N PRO A 125 17.75 -5.47 -5.66
CA PRO A 125 17.92 -4.76 -6.93
C PRO A 125 17.94 -3.23 -6.81
N MET A 126 17.08 -2.63 -5.97
CA MET A 126 17.09 -1.19 -5.72
C MET A 126 18.43 -0.72 -5.13
N ILE A 127 19.00 -1.48 -4.18
CA ILE A 127 20.30 -1.19 -3.57
C ILE A 127 21.42 -1.30 -4.62
N GLN A 128 21.44 -2.38 -5.39
CA GLN A 128 22.47 -2.63 -6.42
C GLN A 128 22.46 -1.58 -7.52
N ALA A 129 21.28 -1.17 -7.94
CA ALA A 129 21.11 -0.10 -8.94
C ALA A 129 21.38 1.31 -8.38
N ARG A 130 21.70 1.44 -7.08
CA ARG A 130 21.95 2.71 -6.39
C ARG A 130 20.78 3.71 -6.55
N ILE A 131 19.58 3.19 -6.60
CA ILE A 131 18.36 4.00 -6.68
C ILE A 131 18.08 4.57 -5.29
N LYS A 132 18.01 5.90 -5.18
CA LYS A 132 17.55 6.60 -3.97
C LYS A 132 16.02 6.51 -3.91
N GLY A 133 15.54 5.30 -3.65
CA GLY A 133 14.16 4.90 -3.84
C GLY A 133 13.22 5.29 -2.70
N ARG A 134 11.96 4.89 -2.86
CA ARG A 134 10.88 5.15 -1.90
C ARG A 134 10.06 3.90 -1.68
N ILE A 135 9.85 3.52 -0.43
CA ILE A 135 8.95 2.44 -0.04
C ILE A 135 7.86 3.03 0.85
N ILE A 136 6.61 2.81 0.48
CA ILE A 136 5.45 3.27 1.25
C ILE A 136 4.58 2.07 1.57
N THR A 137 4.18 1.93 2.84
CA THR A 137 3.19 0.95 3.26
C THR A 137 1.88 1.65 3.59
N VAL A 138 0.77 1.12 3.10
CA VAL A 138 -0.56 1.57 3.50
C VAL A 138 -1.03 0.69 4.66
N THR A 139 -0.95 1.25 5.86
CA THR A 139 -1.37 0.59 7.09
C THR A 139 -2.83 0.93 7.43
N SER A 140 -3.13 1.28 8.65
CA SER A 140 -4.47 1.72 9.10
C SER A 140 -4.36 2.37 10.47
N VAL A 141 -5.31 3.23 10.79
CA VAL A 141 -5.56 3.66 12.18
C VAL A 141 -5.74 2.45 13.11
N SER A 142 -6.37 1.37 12.66
CA SER A 142 -6.52 0.11 13.43
C SER A 142 -5.18 -0.52 13.82
N GLY A 143 -4.11 -0.29 13.06
CA GLY A 143 -2.76 -0.73 13.44
C GLY A 143 -2.09 0.16 14.50
N ILE A 144 -2.63 1.35 14.76
CA ILE A 144 -2.14 2.28 15.79
C ILE A 144 -2.92 2.12 17.09
N THR A 145 -4.25 2.14 17.01
CA THR A 145 -5.14 2.19 18.18
C THR A 145 -5.76 0.83 18.53
N GLY A 146 -5.70 -0.15 17.62
CA GLY A 146 -6.59 -1.30 17.66
C GLY A 146 -8.01 -0.93 17.23
N ASN A 147 -8.83 -1.94 16.93
CA ASN A 147 -10.25 -1.78 16.67
C ASN A 147 -10.99 -3.05 17.07
N ARG A 148 -12.16 -2.91 17.72
CA ARG A 148 -13.00 -4.04 18.13
C ARG A 148 -13.39 -4.88 16.89
N GLY A 149 -13.24 -6.20 16.99
CA GLY A 149 -13.55 -7.12 15.89
C GLY A 149 -12.45 -7.22 14.83
N GLN A 150 -11.32 -6.54 15.02
CA GLN A 150 -10.20 -6.50 14.05
C GLN A 150 -8.88 -6.95 14.65
N THR A 151 -8.87 -7.93 15.55
CA THR A 151 -7.63 -8.37 16.21
C THR A 151 -6.59 -8.85 15.20
N ASN A 152 -6.98 -9.65 14.21
CA ASN A 152 -6.14 -10.09 13.10
C ASN A 152 -5.64 -8.92 12.23
N TYR A 153 -6.55 -8.03 11.82
CA TYR A 153 -6.23 -6.89 10.97
C TYR A 153 -5.32 -5.88 11.70
N SER A 154 -5.67 -5.54 12.94
CA SER A 154 -4.85 -4.65 13.78
C SER A 154 -3.46 -5.21 14.01
N ALA A 155 -3.34 -6.52 14.33
CA ALA A 155 -2.06 -7.19 14.48
C ALA A 155 -1.22 -7.12 13.19
N SER A 156 -1.83 -7.40 12.03
CA SER A 156 -1.14 -7.33 10.74
C SER A 156 -0.64 -5.91 10.43
N LYS A 157 -1.47 -4.89 10.64
CA LYS A 157 -1.13 -3.49 10.35
C LYS A 157 -0.13 -2.92 11.35
N ALA A 158 -0.20 -3.29 12.62
CA ALA A 158 0.81 -2.95 13.63
C ALA A 158 2.16 -3.63 13.31
N GLY A 159 2.14 -4.89 12.88
CA GLY A 159 3.34 -5.60 12.43
C GLY A 159 4.03 -4.91 11.25
N ILE A 160 3.26 -4.43 10.27
CA ILE A 160 3.78 -3.64 9.12
C ILE A 160 4.40 -2.32 9.61
N ILE A 161 3.81 -1.64 10.59
CA ILE A 161 4.40 -0.42 11.18
C ILE A 161 5.78 -0.72 11.78
N GLY A 162 5.91 -1.79 12.56
CA GLY A 162 7.19 -2.23 13.12
C GLY A 162 8.21 -2.58 12.05
N ALA A 163 7.80 -3.39 11.07
CA ALA A 163 8.64 -3.78 9.95
C ALA A 163 9.11 -2.57 9.09
N THR A 164 8.23 -1.60 8.86
CA THR A 164 8.56 -0.34 8.17
C THR A 164 9.67 0.43 8.88
N LYS A 165 9.57 0.58 10.19
CA LYS A 165 10.58 1.29 11.00
C LYS A 165 11.93 0.60 10.96
N SER A 166 11.95 -0.73 11.10
CA SER A 166 13.19 -1.52 11.02
C SER A 166 13.83 -1.43 9.64
N LEU A 167 13.06 -1.62 8.57
CA LEU A 167 13.56 -1.53 7.21
C LEU A 167 14.07 -0.12 6.87
N ALA A 168 13.45 0.94 7.43
CA ALA A 168 13.92 2.30 7.27
C ALA A 168 15.35 2.49 7.81
N LEU A 169 15.67 1.92 8.96
CA LEU A 169 17.01 1.96 9.55
C LEU A 169 18.04 1.22 8.68
N GLU A 170 17.67 0.06 8.15
CA GLU A 170 18.54 -0.75 7.29
C GLU A 170 18.88 -0.05 5.97
N LEU A 171 17.91 0.66 5.39
CA LEU A 171 18.02 1.26 4.07
C LEU A 171 18.48 2.73 4.08
N ALA A 172 18.54 3.38 5.23
CA ALA A 172 18.87 4.81 5.37
C ALA A 172 20.22 5.16 4.71
N LYS A 173 21.27 4.36 4.92
CA LYS A 173 22.59 4.57 4.28
C LYS A 173 22.59 4.48 2.75
N ARG A 174 21.51 3.93 2.17
CA ARG A 174 21.28 3.85 0.72
C ARG A 174 20.39 4.97 0.20
N GLU A 175 20.01 5.90 1.07
CA GLU A 175 19.08 7.00 0.78
C GLU A 175 17.70 6.49 0.25
N ILE A 176 17.34 5.24 0.60
CA ILE A 176 16.02 4.67 0.35
C ILE A 176 15.18 4.97 1.58
N THR A 177 14.08 5.71 1.41
CA THR A 177 13.16 6.01 2.51
C THR A 177 12.06 4.97 2.60
N VAL A 178 11.65 4.64 3.82
CA VAL A 178 10.57 3.70 4.09
C VAL A 178 9.60 4.32 5.08
N ASN A 179 8.35 4.55 4.68
CA ASN A 179 7.34 5.21 5.50
C ASN A 179 6.00 4.49 5.43
N SER A 180 5.16 4.67 6.43
CA SER A 180 3.78 4.20 6.49
C SER A 180 2.80 5.35 6.36
N ILE A 181 1.73 5.15 5.58
CA ILE A 181 0.53 5.97 5.65
C ILE A 181 -0.50 5.15 6.44
N ALA A 182 -1.13 5.77 7.43
CA ALA A 182 -2.19 5.15 8.25
C ALA A 182 -3.53 5.85 7.97
N PRO A 183 -4.31 5.40 6.98
CA PRO A 183 -5.63 5.95 6.73
C PRO A 183 -6.59 5.65 7.88
N GLY A 184 -7.50 6.59 8.12
CA GLY A 184 -8.73 6.36 8.88
C GLY A 184 -9.82 5.73 8.01
N VAL A 185 -11.06 6.18 8.18
CA VAL A 185 -12.18 5.71 7.37
C VAL A 185 -12.22 6.49 6.06
N ILE A 186 -11.91 5.82 4.95
CA ILE A 186 -11.85 6.39 3.60
C ILE A 186 -13.01 5.86 2.77
N GLU A 187 -13.67 6.71 2.01
CA GLU A 187 -14.76 6.34 1.09
C GLU A 187 -14.23 5.40 -0.01
N THR A 188 -14.54 4.11 0.13
CA THR A 188 -14.17 3.04 -0.80
C THR A 188 -15.22 1.93 -0.75
N ASP A 189 -15.11 0.92 -1.64
CA ASP A 189 -15.98 -0.26 -1.57
C ASP A 189 -15.91 -0.99 -0.21
N MET A 190 -14.79 -0.91 0.51
CA MET A 190 -14.61 -1.56 1.81
C MET A 190 -15.38 -0.89 2.94
N THR A 191 -15.78 0.37 2.77
CA THR A 191 -16.42 1.17 3.82
C THR A 191 -17.86 1.53 3.51
N LYS A 192 -18.39 1.11 2.35
CA LYS A 192 -19.74 1.46 1.88
C LYS A 192 -20.86 0.97 2.80
N ASP A 193 -20.66 -0.18 3.44
CA ASP A 193 -21.66 -0.85 4.29
C ASP A 193 -21.51 -0.49 5.78
N LEU A 194 -20.60 0.43 6.14
CA LEU A 194 -20.44 0.90 7.52
C LEU A 194 -21.62 1.76 7.96
N PRO A 195 -22.02 1.71 9.25
CA PRO A 195 -23.06 2.57 9.82
C PRO A 195 -22.56 4.02 9.87
N LYS A 196 -22.80 4.76 8.78
CA LYS A 196 -22.17 6.06 8.51
C LYS A 196 -22.36 7.06 9.64
N GLU A 197 -23.58 7.18 10.17
CA GLU A 197 -23.88 8.15 11.23
C GLU A 197 -23.14 7.87 12.54
N GLU A 198 -22.97 6.60 12.88
CA GLU A 198 -22.26 6.18 14.10
C GLU A 198 -20.75 6.43 13.93
N VAL A 199 -20.19 6.04 12.79
CA VAL A 199 -18.77 6.23 12.49
C VAL A 199 -18.40 7.72 12.44
N LEU A 200 -19.25 8.57 11.86
CA LEU A 200 -19.03 10.02 11.80
C LEU A 200 -18.97 10.68 13.19
N LYS A 201 -19.67 10.12 14.20
CA LYS A 201 -19.57 10.63 15.59
C LYS A 201 -18.16 10.49 16.16
N LEU A 202 -17.41 9.47 15.72
CA LEU A 202 -16.06 9.19 16.19
C LEU A 202 -15.00 10.06 15.49
N ILE A 203 -15.26 10.51 14.26
CA ILE A 203 -14.29 11.29 13.46
C ILE A 203 -14.43 12.78 13.81
N PRO A 204 -13.39 13.44 14.34
CA PRO A 204 -13.46 14.88 14.66
C PRO A 204 -13.83 15.76 13.47
N MET A 205 -13.32 15.50 12.27
CA MET A 205 -13.66 16.22 11.04
C MET A 205 -15.08 15.94 10.51
N LYS A 206 -15.86 15.03 11.14
CA LYS A 206 -17.26 14.70 10.82
C LYS A 206 -17.50 14.32 9.35
N ARG A 207 -16.53 13.77 8.71
CA ARG A 207 -16.63 13.20 7.35
C ARG A 207 -15.67 12.02 7.18
N PHE A 208 -15.98 11.16 6.24
CA PHE A 208 -15.01 10.19 5.74
C PHE A 208 -13.94 10.92 4.93
N GLY A 209 -12.73 10.37 4.93
CA GLY A 209 -11.67 10.80 4.04
C GLY A 209 -11.93 10.31 2.61
N LYS A 210 -11.30 10.96 1.64
CA LYS A 210 -11.33 10.54 0.24
C LYS A 210 -10.03 9.84 -0.14
N ALA A 211 -10.07 8.99 -1.15
CA ALA A 211 -8.88 8.26 -1.62
C ALA A 211 -7.79 9.21 -2.15
N ASP A 212 -8.17 10.35 -2.74
CA ASP A 212 -7.24 11.37 -3.22
C ASP A 212 -6.46 12.07 -2.10
N GLU A 213 -7.04 12.19 -0.89
CA GLU A 213 -6.34 12.73 0.29
C GLU A 213 -5.20 11.79 0.73
N VAL A 214 -5.39 10.48 0.63
CA VAL A 214 -4.33 9.48 0.88
C VAL A 214 -3.31 9.48 -0.26
N ALA A 215 -3.79 9.56 -1.50
CA ALA A 215 -2.94 9.56 -2.69
C ALA A 215 -2.03 10.79 -2.76
N SER A 216 -2.50 11.95 -2.31
CA SER A 216 -1.69 13.18 -2.23
C SER A 216 -0.51 13.02 -1.28
N LEU A 217 -0.70 12.40 -0.10
CA LEU A 217 0.40 12.09 0.80
C LEU A 217 1.36 11.05 0.21
N ALA A 218 0.83 10.02 -0.46
CA ALA A 218 1.65 9.03 -1.14
C ALA A 218 2.53 9.67 -2.23
N ALA A 219 1.97 10.59 -3.02
CA ALA A 219 2.73 11.33 -4.04
C ALA A 219 3.82 12.22 -3.41
N TYR A 220 3.52 12.91 -2.32
CA TYR A 220 4.52 13.68 -1.58
C TYR A 220 5.66 12.78 -1.07
N LEU A 221 5.34 11.67 -0.41
CA LEU A 221 6.34 10.72 0.11
C LEU A 221 7.13 10.01 -1.00
N MET A 222 6.58 9.88 -2.19
CA MET A 222 7.26 9.33 -3.36
C MET A 222 8.20 10.35 -4.03
N SER A 223 8.02 11.64 -3.78
CA SER A 223 8.77 12.73 -4.37
C SER A 223 10.17 12.92 -3.73
N GLU A 224 11.00 13.74 -4.33
CA GLU A 224 12.30 14.16 -3.77
C GLU A 224 12.14 15.13 -2.58
N LYS A 225 10.99 15.81 -2.46
CA LYS A 225 10.71 16.76 -1.39
C LYS A 225 10.66 16.10 0.00
N SER A 226 10.44 14.77 0.05
CA SER A 226 10.40 13.97 1.27
C SER A 226 11.67 13.17 1.54
N SER A 227 12.79 13.51 0.88
CA SER A 227 14.04 12.72 0.92
C SER A 227 14.66 12.55 2.31
N TYR A 228 14.26 13.37 3.29
CA TYR A 228 14.71 13.27 4.68
C TYR A 228 13.64 12.71 5.63
N ILE A 229 12.52 12.20 5.07
CA ILE A 229 11.44 11.58 5.85
C ILE A 229 11.57 10.06 5.69
N THR A 230 11.91 9.36 6.78
CA THR A 230 12.00 7.90 6.81
C THR A 230 11.63 7.35 8.19
N GLY A 231 11.10 6.14 8.25
CA GLY A 231 10.65 5.48 9.48
C GLY A 231 9.38 6.06 10.09
N GLN A 232 8.66 6.93 9.37
CA GLN A 232 7.48 7.62 9.89
C GLN A 232 6.19 6.85 9.64
N VAL A 233 5.23 7.05 10.53
CA VAL A 233 3.84 6.64 10.36
C VAL A 233 3.00 7.90 10.34
N ILE A 234 2.42 8.21 9.19
CA ILE A 234 1.67 9.46 9.00
C ILE A 234 0.20 9.13 8.82
N SER A 235 -0.61 9.61 9.74
CA SER A 235 -2.06 9.38 9.72
C SER A 235 -2.77 10.34 8.76
N VAL A 236 -3.74 9.79 8.01
CA VAL A 236 -4.71 10.53 7.19
C VAL A 236 -6.10 10.10 7.64
N ASN A 237 -6.59 10.65 8.77
CA ASN A 237 -7.70 10.06 9.50
C ASN A 237 -8.74 11.05 10.06
N GLY A 238 -8.64 12.33 9.71
CA GLY A 238 -9.59 13.34 10.18
C GLY A 238 -9.55 13.58 11.69
N GLY A 239 -8.43 13.28 12.35
CA GLY A 239 -8.23 13.44 13.80
C GLY A 239 -8.75 12.26 14.63
N LEU A 240 -8.96 11.09 14.03
CA LEU A 240 -9.50 9.91 14.72
C LEU A 240 -8.53 9.36 15.78
N CYS A 241 -7.22 9.57 15.63
CA CYS A 241 -6.19 9.30 16.64
C CYS A 241 -4.98 10.23 16.44
#